data_2456bf9525197b11234c35a0a48d484e
#
_entry.id   2456bf9525197b11234c35a0a48d484e
#
_cell.length_a   1.000
_cell.length_b   1.000
_cell.length_c   1.000
_cell.angle_alpha   90.00
_cell.angle_beta   90.00
_cell.angle_gamma   90.00
#
_symmetry.space_group_name_H-M   'P 1'
#
loop_
_entity.id
_entity.type
_entity.pdbx_description
1 polymer ?
#
loop_
_entity_poly.entity_id
_entity_poly.type
_entity_poly.pdbx_seq_one_letter_code
_entity_poly.pdbx_strand_id
1 'polypeptide(L)'
;MSTEGKTITCKAAIAWEANKPLSVEDVHVAPPREGEVRVRVTFTGLCHTDVYTLSGADPEGAFPSILGHEGAGVVESIGEGVTDVRPGDNVILL
;
A
#
# COMPACT_ATOMS: atom_id res chain seq x y z
N MET A 1 -14.78 -14.11 -8.65
CA MET A 1 -15.55 -12.88 -8.58
C MET A 1 -14.63 -11.68 -8.59
N SER A 2 -15.02 -10.64 -9.28
CA SER A 2 -14.24 -9.42 -9.33
C SER A 2 -14.40 -8.62 -8.03
N THR A 3 -13.31 -8.04 -7.55
CA THR A 3 -13.32 -7.11 -6.41
C THR A 3 -13.43 -5.65 -6.87
N GLU A 4 -13.47 -5.43 -8.18
CA GLU A 4 -13.56 -4.10 -8.75
C GLU A 4 -14.78 -3.34 -8.23
N GLY A 5 -14.56 -2.09 -7.81
CA GLY A 5 -15.62 -1.23 -7.28
C GLY A 5 -16.04 -1.53 -5.84
N LYS A 6 -15.40 -2.50 -5.19
CA LYS A 6 -15.74 -2.91 -3.82
C LYS A 6 -14.63 -2.58 -2.84
N THR A 7 -15.01 -2.27 -1.60
CA THR A 7 -14.05 -2.20 -0.50
C THR A 7 -13.64 -3.62 -0.16
N ILE A 8 -12.33 -3.86 -0.06
CA ILE A 8 -11.81 -5.17 0.29
C ILE A 8 -11.16 -5.12 1.68
N THR A 9 -11.09 -6.28 2.33
CA THR A 9 -10.41 -6.43 3.61
C THR A 9 -9.15 -7.26 3.39
N CYS A 10 -8.03 -6.78 3.88
CA CYS A 10 -6.76 -7.52 3.83
C CYS A 10 -5.97 -7.27 5.10
N LYS A 11 -4.88 -8.02 5.26
CA LYS A 11 -3.98 -7.84 6.40
C LYS A 11 -2.85 -6.90 6.03
N ALA A 12 -2.47 -6.07 7.00
CA ALA A 12 -1.34 -5.16 6.84
C ALA A 12 -0.55 -5.07 8.15
N ALA A 13 0.74 -4.86 8.04
CA ALA A 13 1.60 -4.60 9.19
C ALA A 13 1.60 -3.09 9.45
N ILE A 14 0.98 -2.68 10.55
CA ILE A 14 0.77 -1.27 10.87
C ILE A 14 1.80 -0.80 11.90
N ALA A 15 2.46 0.32 11.60
CA ALA A 15 3.30 1.02 12.57
C ALA A 15 2.43 2.08 13.25
N TRP A 16 1.96 1.80 14.46
CA TRP A 16 1.10 2.71 15.21
C TRP A 16 1.89 3.87 15.82
N GLU A 17 3.11 3.57 16.26
CA GLU A 17 3.99 4.53 16.91
C GLU A 17 5.44 4.23 16.56
N ALA A 18 6.31 5.24 16.65
CA ALA A 18 7.74 5.06 16.48
C ALA A 18 8.31 4.11 17.55
N ASN A 19 9.28 3.30 17.15
CA ASN A 19 9.99 2.36 18.04
C ASN A 19 9.11 1.32 18.74
N LYS A 20 7.93 1.04 18.18
CA LYS A 20 7.05 -0.03 18.66
C LYS A 20 7.00 -1.16 17.63
N PRO A 21 6.75 -2.41 18.06
CA PRO A 21 6.56 -3.51 17.13
C PRO A 21 5.44 -3.22 16.13
N LEU A 22 5.58 -3.73 14.92
CA LEU A 22 4.50 -3.68 13.92
C LEU A 22 3.36 -4.59 14.37
N SER A 23 2.13 -4.15 14.13
CA SER A 23 0.94 -4.93 14.42
C SER A 23 0.30 -5.38 13.11
N VAL A 24 0.12 -6.69 12.93
CA VAL A 24 -0.56 -7.22 11.76
C VAL A 24 -2.06 -7.25 12.04
N GLU A 25 -2.81 -6.44 11.31
CA GLU A 25 -4.24 -6.25 11.53
C GLU A 25 -4.99 -6.26 10.20
N ASP A 26 -6.30 -6.48 10.28
CA ASP A 26 -7.17 -6.33 9.12
C ASP A 26 -7.37 -4.85 8.83
N VAL A 27 -7.27 -4.51 7.54
CA VAL A 27 -7.52 -3.15 7.07
C VAL A 27 -8.52 -3.20 5.92
N HIS A 28 -9.23 -2.11 5.72
CA HIS A 28 -10.15 -1.94 4.61
C HIS A 28 -9.50 -1.07 3.54
N VAL A 29 -9.51 -1.55 2.31
CA VAL A 29 -8.98 -0.82 1.17
C VAL A 29 -10.13 -0.44 0.26
N ALA A 30 -10.39 0.86 0.18
CA ALA A 30 -11.46 1.39 -0.66
C ALA A 30 -11.12 1.23 -2.14
N PRO A 31 -12.12 1.25 -3.03
CA PRO A 31 -11.86 1.31 -4.46
C PRO A 31 -11.04 2.56 -4.80
N PRO A 32 -10.27 2.53 -5.90
CA PRO A 32 -9.47 3.68 -6.29
C PRO A 32 -10.36 4.87 -6.66
N ARG A 33 -9.93 6.06 -6.26
CA ARG A 33 -10.58 7.33 -6.62
C ARG A 33 -10.06 7.79 -7.96
N GLU A 34 -10.54 8.94 -8.42
CA GLU A 34 -10.06 9.57 -9.65
C GLU A 34 -8.54 9.69 -9.62
N GLY A 35 -7.89 9.23 -10.69
CA GLY A 35 -6.44 9.28 -10.83
C GLY A 35 -5.67 8.23 -10.03
N GLU A 36 -6.36 7.37 -9.30
CA GLU A 36 -5.73 6.33 -8.46
C GLU A 36 -5.89 4.95 -9.07
N VAL A 37 -5.02 4.03 -8.67
CA VAL A 37 -5.13 2.61 -8.98
C VAL A 37 -5.06 1.82 -7.68
N ARG A 38 -5.69 0.66 -7.68
CA ARG A 38 -5.55 -0.30 -6.59
C ARG A 38 -4.77 -1.50 -7.11
N VAL A 39 -3.72 -1.87 -6.39
CA VAL A 39 -2.78 -2.91 -6.80
C VAL A 39 -2.85 -4.08 -5.82
N ARG A 40 -2.94 -5.29 -6.37
CA ARG A 40 -2.76 -6.50 -5.58
C ARG A 40 -1.26 -6.74 -5.48
N VAL A 41 -0.70 -6.48 -4.32
CA VAL A 41 0.73 -6.58 -4.07
C VAL A 41 1.16 -8.05 -4.05
N THR A 42 2.16 -8.39 -4.84
CA THR A 42 2.74 -9.74 -4.87
C THR A 42 4.09 -9.81 -4.17
N PHE A 43 4.86 -8.71 -4.21
CA PHE A 43 6.16 -8.62 -3.55
C PHE A 43 6.34 -7.24 -2.96
N THR A 44 7.04 -7.19 -1.83
CA THR A 44 7.48 -5.92 -1.25
C THR A 44 8.91 -6.10 -0.76
N GLY A 45 9.78 -5.13 -1.06
CA GLY A 45 11.16 -5.13 -0.61
C GLY A 45 11.32 -4.40 0.71
N LEU A 46 12.28 -4.86 1.51
CA LEU A 46 12.69 -4.12 2.70
C LEU A 46 13.64 -3.01 2.28
N CYS A 47 13.42 -1.82 2.84
CA CYS A 47 14.28 -0.68 2.59
C CYS A 47 14.70 -0.06 3.92
N HIS A 48 15.95 0.39 3.99
CA HIS A 48 16.47 1.05 5.19
C HIS A 48 15.64 2.29 5.57
N THR A 49 15.02 2.95 4.59
CA THR A 49 14.13 4.09 4.82
C THR A 49 12.97 3.72 5.75
N ASP A 50 12.42 2.50 5.60
CA ASP A 50 11.34 2.03 6.46
C ASP A 50 11.81 1.88 7.91
N VAL A 51 13.01 1.34 8.11
CA VAL A 51 13.61 1.21 9.43
C VAL A 51 13.86 2.58 10.04
N TYR A 52 14.35 3.52 9.24
CA TYR A 52 14.61 4.88 9.67
C TYR A 52 13.32 5.57 10.12
N THR A 53 12.25 5.44 9.35
CA THR A 53 10.95 6.00 9.70
C THR A 53 10.39 5.35 10.97
N LEU A 54 10.45 4.02 11.05
CA LEU A 54 9.95 3.27 12.22
C LEU A 54 10.70 3.66 13.50
N SER A 55 11.98 4.03 13.40
CA SER A 55 12.78 4.46 14.56
C SER A 55 12.35 5.83 15.11
N GLY A 56 11.52 6.56 14.37
CA GLY A 56 11.11 7.90 14.76
C GLY A 56 12.14 8.98 14.43
N ALA A 57 13.23 8.62 13.74
CA ALA A 57 14.28 9.56 13.37
C ALA A 57 13.90 10.45 12.19
N ASP A 58 12.95 10.00 11.36
CA ASP A 58 12.50 10.75 10.19
C ASP A 58 11.51 11.83 10.60
N PRO A 59 11.84 13.12 10.44
CA PRO A 59 10.91 14.19 10.81
C PRO A 59 9.65 14.24 9.93
N GLU A 60 9.68 13.59 8.76
CA GLU A 60 8.53 13.53 7.88
C GLU A 60 7.71 12.25 8.09
N GLY A 61 8.17 11.37 8.97
CA GLY A 61 7.45 10.15 9.30
C GLY A 61 6.13 10.45 10.00
N ALA A 62 5.06 9.82 9.55
CA ALA A 62 3.72 9.96 10.13
C ALA A 62 3.23 8.63 10.68
N PHE A 63 2.58 8.66 11.83
CA PHE A 63 2.01 7.47 12.46
C PHE A 63 0.53 7.71 12.81
N PRO A 64 -0.32 6.69 12.73
CA PRO A 64 0.00 5.33 12.28
C PRO A 64 0.24 5.25 10.77
N SER A 65 1.05 4.30 10.33
CA SER A 65 1.32 4.13 8.91
C SER A 65 1.61 2.66 8.58
N ILE A 66 1.43 2.33 7.31
CA ILE A 66 1.82 1.04 6.75
C ILE A 66 3.05 1.34 5.90
N LEU A 67 4.21 0.83 6.33
CA LEU A 67 5.48 1.12 5.70
C LEU A 67 5.72 0.24 4.47
N GLY A 68 6.63 0.65 3.62
CA GLY A 68 7.04 -0.04 2.41
C GLY A 68 6.79 0.82 1.18
N HIS A 69 7.81 0.96 0.33
CA HIS A 69 7.70 1.73 -0.91
C HIS A 69 8.32 0.97 -2.10
N GLU A 70 8.79 -0.25 -1.90
CA GLU A 70 9.39 -1.09 -2.94
C GLU A 70 8.48 -2.28 -3.21
N GLY A 71 7.26 -1.98 -3.68
CA GLY A 71 6.27 -3.00 -3.97
C GLY A 71 6.15 -3.32 -5.45
N ALA A 72 5.82 -4.55 -5.77
CA ALA A 72 5.45 -4.98 -7.11
C ALA A 72 4.14 -5.76 -7.03
N GLY A 73 3.32 -5.64 -8.04
CA GLY A 73 2.04 -6.32 -8.05
C GLY A 73 1.31 -6.22 -9.36
N VAL A 74 0.05 -6.56 -9.31
CA VAL A 74 -0.85 -6.55 -10.46
C VAL A 74 -1.96 -5.54 -10.20
N VAL A 75 -2.23 -4.68 -11.16
CA VAL A 75 -3.33 -3.72 -11.05
C VAL A 75 -4.64 -4.50 -10.92
N GLU A 76 -5.35 -4.30 -9.83
CA GLU A 76 -6.63 -4.94 -9.56
C GLU A 76 -7.78 -4.11 -10.15
N SER A 77 -7.71 -2.79 -9.96
CA SER A 77 -8.71 -1.87 -10.50
C SER A 77 -8.10 -0.48 -10.68
N ILE A 78 -8.73 0.30 -11.55
CA ILE A 78 -8.31 1.67 -11.84
C ILE A 78 -9.42 2.63 -11.50
N GLY A 79 -9.05 3.85 -11.09
CA GLY A 79 -9.98 4.93 -10.87
C GLY A 79 -10.30 5.68 -12.16
N GLU A 80 -11.23 6.60 -12.07
CA GLU A 80 -11.63 7.43 -13.20
C GLU A 80 -10.44 8.25 -13.72
N GLY A 81 -10.33 8.35 -15.02
CA GLY A 81 -9.28 9.13 -15.67
C GLY A 81 -7.94 8.42 -15.84
N VAL A 82 -7.78 7.22 -15.32
CA VAL A 82 -6.53 6.45 -15.48
C VAL A 82 -6.55 5.76 -16.84
N THR A 83 -5.58 6.10 -17.68
CA THR A 83 -5.50 5.60 -19.07
C THR A 83 -4.19 4.90 -19.41
N ASP A 84 -3.16 5.04 -18.57
CA ASP A 84 -1.81 4.53 -18.85
C ASP A 84 -1.58 3.11 -18.32
N VAL A 85 -2.46 2.61 -17.47
CA VAL A 85 -2.43 1.21 -16.99
C VAL A 85 -3.84 0.64 -16.98
N ARG A 86 -3.94 -0.68 -16.97
CA ARG A 86 -5.22 -1.42 -16.98
C ARG A 86 -5.20 -2.52 -15.94
N PRO A 87 -6.38 -2.97 -15.46
CA PRO A 87 -6.44 -4.17 -14.62
C PRO A 87 -5.74 -5.35 -15.29
N GLY A 88 -4.92 -6.06 -14.52
CA GLY A 88 -4.12 -7.17 -15.01
C GLY A 88 -2.68 -6.81 -15.35
N ASP A 89 -2.35 -5.53 -15.45
CA ASP A 89 -0.97 -5.10 -15.73
C ASP A 89 -0.06 -5.34 -14.52
N ASN A 90 1.17 -5.77 -14.80
CA ASN A 90 2.21 -5.87 -13.78
C ASN A 90 2.84 -4.49 -13.59
N VAL A 91 2.98 -4.07 -12.34
CA VAL A 91 3.49 -2.74 -12.00
C VAL A 91 4.49 -2.80 -10.86
N ILE A 92 5.37 -1.81 -10.83
CA ILE A 92 6.27 -1.56 -9.72
C ILE A 92 5.82 -0.23 -9.10
N LEU A 93 5.66 -0.25 -7.78
CA LEU A 93 5.26 0.94 -7.03
C LEU A 93 6.52 1.71 -6.61
N LEU A 94 6.55 2.97 -6.92
CA LEU A 94 7.67 3.85 -6.60
C LEU A 94 7.26 4.92 -5.58
#